data_4506e6a76a8bb4ca7ab3a07ac0919b34
#
_entry.id   4506e6a76a8bb4ca7ab3a07ac0919b34
#
_cell.length_a   1.000
_cell.length_b   1.000
_cell.length_c   1.000
_cell.angle_alpha   90.00
_cell.angle_beta   90.00
_cell.angle_gamma   90.00
#
_symmetry.space_group_name_H-M   'P 1'
#
loop_
_entity.id
_entity.type
_entity.pdbx_description
1 polymer ?
#
loop_
_entity_poly.entity_id
_entity_poly.type
_entity_poly.pdbx_seq_one_letter_code
_entity_poly.pdbx_strand_id
1 'polypeptide(L)'
;RNDTCDLNSSIRTVIGNFRVLHEDYQFYLNDFESSERLAQIYSQHFEQAITILIDNAVKYSPVNKEIQVTIKALEDEMLVQVQDNGEGISKEDIEHIFERFYRSDKARNRTTTQSGVGIGLSILYQIVEAYRCRIDVSSELGVGTRFDLYIPFADGETTTPQLEL
;
A
#
# COMPACT_ATOMS: atom_id res chain seq x y z
N ARG A 1 -24.04 5.33 -6.19
CA ARG A 1 -23.20 4.61 -5.35
C ARG A 1 -21.91 5.31 -5.09
N ASN A 2 -21.48 5.29 -3.88
CA ASN A 2 -20.36 6.10 -3.51
C ASN A 2 -19.13 5.33 -3.24
N ASP A 3 -18.68 4.60 -4.20
CA ASP A 3 -17.45 3.84 -4.03
C ASP A 3 -16.28 4.66 -4.55
N THR A 4 -16.23 5.93 -4.18
CA THR A 4 -15.16 6.79 -4.64
C THR A 4 -14.41 7.36 -3.44
N CYS A 5 -13.18 7.77 -3.66
CA CYS A 5 -12.31 8.19 -2.58
C CYS A 5 -11.43 9.35 -2.99
N ASP A 6 -11.33 10.32 -2.09
CA ASP A 6 -10.32 11.35 -2.19
C ASP A 6 -9.08 10.76 -1.52
N LEU A 7 -8.15 10.28 -2.31
CA LEU A 7 -7.00 9.55 -1.78
C LEU A 7 -6.15 10.41 -0.86
N ASN A 8 -5.99 11.68 -1.18
CA ASN A 8 -5.16 12.56 -0.37
C ASN A 8 -5.72 12.65 1.05
N SER A 9 -7.02 12.85 1.16
CA SER A 9 -7.66 12.97 2.46
C SER A 9 -7.53 11.67 3.26
N SER A 10 -7.77 10.53 2.62
CA SER A 10 -7.67 9.24 3.29
C SER A 10 -6.25 8.92 3.72
N ILE A 11 -5.27 9.23 2.88
CA ILE A 11 -3.88 8.98 3.23
C ILE A 11 -3.45 9.84 4.41
N ARG A 12 -3.85 11.09 4.44
CA ARG A 12 -3.50 11.96 5.56
C ARG A 12 -4.07 11.44 6.88
N THR A 13 -5.27 10.89 6.84
CA THR A 13 -5.88 10.29 8.03
C THR A 13 -5.06 9.08 8.50
N VAL A 14 -4.69 8.20 7.58
CA VAL A 14 -3.92 7.00 7.93
C VAL A 14 -2.54 7.37 8.46
N ILE A 15 -1.85 8.28 7.77
CA ILE A 15 -0.51 8.71 8.20
C ILE A 15 -0.59 9.36 9.57
N GLY A 16 -1.62 10.15 9.82
CA GLY A 16 -1.80 10.77 11.13
C GLY A 16 -1.89 9.74 12.24
N ASN A 17 -2.60 8.64 11.99
CA ASN A 17 -2.70 7.57 12.97
C ASN A 17 -1.35 6.91 13.23
N PHE A 18 -0.58 6.68 12.16
CA PHE A 18 0.74 6.07 12.32
C PHE A 18 1.71 7.00 13.04
N ARG A 19 1.62 8.30 12.82
CA ARG A 19 2.48 9.25 13.53
C ARG A 19 2.25 9.22 15.03
N VAL A 20 1.01 9.00 15.44
CA VAL A 20 0.71 8.90 16.86
C VAL A 20 1.22 7.59 17.45
N LEU A 21 1.04 6.49 16.71
CA LEU A 21 1.42 5.18 17.22
C LEU A 21 2.92 4.90 17.15
N HIS A 22 3.61 5.54 16.24
CA HIS A 22 5.04 5.27 16.00
C HIS A 22 5.80 6.59 16.00
N GLU A 23 5.97 7.17 17.18
CA GLU A 23 6.56 8.50 17.31
C GLU A 23 8.02 8.54 16.88
N ASP A 24 8.69 7.40 16.90
CA ASP A 24 10.09 7.33 16.50
C ASP A 24 10.27 7.17 15.00
N TYR A 25 9.19 7.07 14.23
CA TYR A 25 9.26 6.99 12.77
C TYR A 25 8.97 8.34 12.16
N GLN A 26 9.57 8.58 10.99
CA GLN A 26 9.28 9.76 10.19
C GLN A 26 8.47 9.32 8.99
N PHE A 27 7.29 9.91 8.83
CA PHE A 27 6.41 9.57 7.70
C PHE A 27 6.35 10.81 6.80
N TYR A 28 6.82 10.66 5.55
CA TYR A 28 6.83 11.75 4.59
C TYR A 28 5.73 11.53 3.57
N LEU A 29 4.98 12.56 3.28
CA LEU A 29 3.95 12.50 2.25
C LEU A 29 4.35 13.43 1.11
N ASN A 30 4.56 12.86 -0.07
CA ASN A 30 4.89 13.61 -1.27
C ASN A 30 3.66 13.59 -2.15
N ASP A 31 2.97 14.71 -2.24
CA ASP A 31 1.70 14.78 -2.94
C ASP A 31 1.90 15.56 -4.22
N PHE A 32 1.98 14.84 -5.33
CA PHE A 32 2.10 15.44 -6.64
C PHE A 32 0.76 15.47 -7.36
N GLU A 33 -0.31 15.15 -6.64
CA GLU A 33 -1.64 15.15 -7.21
C GLU A 33 -2.23 16.53 -7.03
N SER A 34 -2.53 17.22 -8.09
CA SER A 34 -3.15 18.52 -8.03
C SER A 34 -4.57 18.49 -8.53
N SER A 35 -5.08 17.33 -8.92
CA SER A 35 -6.41 17.24 -9.48
C SER A 35 -7.41 16.91 -8.38
N GLU A 36 -8.64 17.27 -8.58
CA GLU A 36 -9.68 16.92 -7.62
C GLU A 36 -10.38 15.62 -8.03
N ARG A 37 -9.81 14.88 -8.94
CA ARG A 37 -10.42 13.63 -9.41
C ARG A 37 -10.44 12.61 -8.27
N LEU A 38 -11.52 11.84 -8.23
CA LEU A 38 -11.67 10.80 -7.22
C LEU A 38 -11.24 9.44 -7.78
N ALA A 39 -10.74 8.60 -6.92
CA ALA A 39 -10.37 7.23 -7.28
C ALA A 39 -11.56 6.29 -7.10
N GLN A 40 -11.62 5.25 -7.91
CA GLN A 40 -12.73 4.31 -7.90
C GLN A 40 -12.48 3.22 -6.86
N ILE A 41 -12.61 3.59 -5.59
CA ILE A 41 -12.46 2.65 -4.48
C ILE A 41 -13.19 3.23 -3.28
N TYR A 42 -13.82 2.38 -2.51
CA TYR A 42 -14.50 2.82 -1.30
C TYR A 42 -13.44 3.26 -0.28
N SER A 43 -13.65 4.41 0.35
CA SER A 43 -12.61 5.01 1.19
C SER A 43 -12.15 4.11 2.33
N GLN A 44 -13.05 3.35 2.94
CA GLN A 44 -12.65 2.45 4.01
C GLN A 44 -11.74 1.33 3.51
N HIS A 45 -11.98 0.83 2.32
CA HIS A 45 -11.13 -0.21 1.77
C HIS A 45 -9.78 0.36 1.35
N PHE A 46 -9.77 1.58 0.83
CA PHE A 46 -8.51 2.23 0.49
C PHE A 46 -7.68 2.46 1.75
N GLU A 47 -8.32 2.95 2.83
CA GLU A 47 -7.62 3.18 4.08
C GLU A 47 -7.07 1.88 4.65
N GLN A 48 -7.81 0.80 4.51
CA GLN A 48 -7.34 -0.51 4.93
C GLN A 48 -6.11 -0.93 4.12
N ALA A 49 -6.16 -0.73 2.81
CA ALA A 49 -5.03 -1.08 1.94
C ALA A 49 -3.78 -0.29 2.30
N ILE A 50 -3.91 1.01 2.51
CA ILE A 50 -2.77 1.85 2.85
C ILE A 50 -2.25 1.53 4.25
N THR A 51 -3.13 1.22 5.18
CA THR A 51 -2.72 0.81 6.52
C THR A 51 -1.87 -0.45 6.44
N ILE A 52 -2.26 -1.42 5.62
CA ILE A 52 -1.50 -2.64 5.45
C ILE A 52 -0.11 -2.33 4.88
N LEU A 53 -0.04 -1.47 3.88
CA LEU A 53 1.25 -1.14 3.25
C LEU A 53 2.17 -0.38 4.19
N ILE A 54 1.65 0.58 4.92
CA ILE A 54 2.48 1.36 5.85
C ILE A 54 2.90 0.50 7.04
N ASP A 55 1.99 -0.32 7.56
CA ASP A 55 2.32 -1.21 8.67
C ASP A 55 3.43 -2.18 8.26
N ASN A 56 3.34 -2.69 7.04
CA ASN A 56 4.38 -3.57 6.52
C ASN A 56 5.71 -2.84 6.41
N ALA A 57 5.70 -1.59 5.94
CA ALA A 57 6.92 -0.81 5.84
C ALA A 57 7.56 -0.55 7.21
N VAL A 58 6.74 -0.27 8.21
CA VAL A 58 7.23 -0.06 9.57
C VAL A 58 7.88 -1.33 10.11
N LYS A 59 7.21 -2.48 9.90
CA LYS A 59 7.72 -3.74 10.44
C LYS A 59 9.06 -4.13 9.83
N TYR A 60 9.27 -3.82 8.57
CA TYR A 60 10.49 -4.25 7.89
C TYR A 60 11.57 -3.17 7.82
N SER A 61 11.40 -2.07 8.53
CA SER A 61 12.45 -1.05 8.63
C SER A 61 12.71 -0.66 10.09
N PRO A 62 13.16 -1.62 10.89
CA PRO A 62 13.35 -1.35 12.33
C PRO A 62 14.53 -0.46 12.64
N VAL A 63 15.46 -0.31 11.71
CA VAL A 63 16.66 0.50 11.91
C VAL A 63 16.50 1.85 11.26
N ASN A 64 16.19 1.86 9.95
CA ASN A 64 15.93 3.11 9.26
C ASN A 64 14.46 3.38 9.40
N LYS A 65 14.11 4.38 10.16
CA LYS A 65 12.71 4.62 10.54
C LYS A 65 12.08 5.72 9.71
N GLU A 66 12.30 5.67 8.41
CA GLU A 66 11.73 6.64 7.49
C GLU A 66 10.87 5.95 6.45
N ILE A 67 9.62 6.36 6.35
CA ILE A 67 8.67 5.80 5.39
C ILE A 67 8.20 6.93 4.49
N GLN A 68 8.22 6.71 3.18
CA GLN A 68 7.78 7.71 2.23
C GLN A 68 6.54 7.25 1.51
N VAL A 69 5.53 8.09 1.46
CA VAL A 69 4.29 7.84 0.74
C VAL A 69 4.17 8.90 -0.34
N THR A 70 3.94 8.48 -1.57
CA THR A 70 3.84 9.39 -2.70
C THR A 70 2.51 9.19 -3.41
N ILE A 71 1.85 10.28 -3.79
CA ILE A 71 0.61 10.24 -4.56
C ILE A 71 0.86 10.98 -5.85
N LYS A 72 0.53 10.35 -6.99
CA LYS A 72 0.64 10.97 -8.29
C LYS A 72 -0.60 10.66 -9.13
N ALA A 73 -1.06 11.64 -9.89
CA ALA A 73 -2.10 11.40 -10.88
C ALA A 73 -1.42 11.02 -12.19
N LEU A 74 -1.74 9.88 -12.73
CA LEU A 74 -1.30 9.49 -14.05
C LEU A 74 -2.46 9.75 -15.02
N GLU A 75 -2.31 9.36 -16.26
CA GLU A 75 -3.34 9.68 -17.23
C GLU A 75 -4.67 8.99 -16.93
N ASP A 76 -4.64 7.72 -16.63
CA ASP A 76 -5.85 6.94 -16.43
C ASP A 76 -6.05 6.44 -15.00
N GLU A 77 -5.14 6.70 -14.12
CA GLU A 77 -5.19 6.10 -12.79
C GLU A 77 -4.37 6.91 -11.80
N MET A 78 -4.63 6.70 -10.54
CA MET A 78 -3.84 7.28 -9.47
C MET A 78 -2.78 6.29 -9.06
N LEU A 79 -1.58 6.77 -8.80
CA LEU A 79 -0.50 5.94 -8.28
C LEU A 79 -0.21 6.34 -6.85
N VAL A 80 -0.19 5.36 -5.96
CA VAL A 80 0.20 5.56 -4.57
C VAL A 80 1.40 4.66 -4.31
N GLN A 81 2.50 5.24 -3.85
CA GLN A 81 3.72 4.47 -3.57
C GLN A 81 4.03 4.54 -2.09
N VAL A 82 4.38 3.40 -1.51
CA VAL A 82 4.83 3.33 -0.12
C VAL A 82 6.23 2.72 -0.16
N GLN A 83 7.21 3.47 0.31
CA GLN A 83 8.61 3.05 0.23
C GLN A 83 9.28 3.10 1.59
N ASP A 84 10.04 2.06 1.91
CA ASP A 84 10.87 2.03 3.09
C ASP A 84 12.32 1.78 2.67
N ASN A 85 13.25 2.04 3.59
CA ASN A 85 14.67 1.74 3.40
C ASN A 85 15.07 0.67 4.39
N GLY A 86 14.27 -0.37 4.47
CA GLY A 86 14.47 -1.43 5.45
C GLY A 86 15.24 -2.63 4.92
N GLU A 87 14.87 -3.78 5.39
CA GLU A 87 15.63 -4.99 5.10
C GLU A 87 15.49 -5.50 3.68
N GLY A 88 14.43 -5.12 3.02
CA GLY A 88 14.17 -5.63 1.68
C GLY A 88 13.56 -7.02 1.71
N ILE A 89 13.17 -7.51 0.57
CA ILE A 89 12.54 -8.82 0.39
C ILE A 89 13.33 -9.56 -0.68
N SER A 90 13.63 -10.82 -0.44
CA SER A 90 14.36 -11.62 -1.41
C SER A 90 13.51 -11.90 -2.63
N LYS A 91 14.14 -12.24 -3.75
CA LYS A 91 13.40 -12.57 -4.95
C LYS A 91 12.51 -13.78 -4.75
N GLU A 92 12.96 -14.75 -3.97
CA GLU A 92 12.15 -15.92 -3.72
C GLU A 92 10.90 -15.56 -2.92
N ASP A 93 11.03 -14.68 -1.93
CA ASP A 93 9.90 -14.30 -1.10
C ASP A 93 8.90 -13.44 -1.88
N ILE A 94 9.38 -12.59 -2.79
CA ILE A 94 8.50 -11.72 -3.54
C ILE A 94 7.43 -12.52 -4.29
N GLU A 95 7.77 -13.69 -4.76
CA GLU A 95 6.80 -14.48 -5.50
C GLU A 95 5.64 -14.95 -4.64
N HIS A 96 5.78 -14.91 -3.33
CA HIS A 96 4.80 -15.47 -2.41
C HIS A 96 4.21 -14.47 -1.43
N ILE A 97 4.61 -13.19 -1.50
CA ILE A 97 4.26 -12.26 -0.43
C ILE A 97 2.77 -12.02 -0.28
N PHE A 98 1.99 -12.27 -1.33
CA PHE A 98 0.55 -12.08 -1.25
C PHE A 98 -0.20 -13.36 -0.87
N GLU A 99 0.52 -14.46 -0.67
CA GLU A 99 -0.12 -15.70 -0.28
C GLU A 99 -0.48 -15.65 1.20
N ARG A 100 -1.64 -16.15 1.52
CA ARG A 100 -2.10 -16.13 2.89
C ARG A 100 -1.19 -16.98 3.77
N PHE A 101 -0.83 -16.44 4.92
CA PHE A 101 0.04 -17.10 5.90
C PHE A 101 1.49 -17.26 5.46
N TYR A 102 1.90 -16.71 4.30
CA TYR A 102 3.29 -16.81 3.92
C TYR A 102 4.11 -15.83 4.73
N ARG A 103 5.26 -16.24 5.18
CA ARG A 103 6.21 -15.37 5.87
C ARG A 103 7.59 -15.68 5.32
N SER A 104 8.42 -14.63 5.20
CA SER A 104 9.77 -14.82 4.72
C SER A 104 10.59 -15.58 5.75
N ASP A 105 11.72 -16.13 5.33
CA ASP A 105 12.58 -16.85 6.25
C ASP A 105 13.04 -15.97 7.39
N LYS A 106 13.33 -14.71 7.12
CA LYS A 106 13.71 -13.81 8.19
C LYS A 106 12.61 -13.66 9.21
N ALA A 107 11.39 -13.47 8.75
CA ALA A 107 10.26 -13.31 9.67
C ALA A 107 10.01 -14.58 10.46
N ARG A 108 10.23 -15.75 9.85
CA ARG A 108 10.02 -16.99 10.56
C ARG A 108 10.99 -17.16 11.69
N ASN A 109 12.20 -16.62 11.56
CA ASN A 109 13.21 -16.78 12.57
C ASN A 109 13.10 -15.75 13.69
N ARG A 110 12.17 -14.83 13.60
CA ARG A 110 12.01 -13.84 14.64
C ARG A 110 11.13 -14.40 15.72
N THR A 111 11.56 -14.20 16.94
CA THR A 111 10.72 -14.65 18.01
C THR A 111 9.82 -13.55 18.44
N THR A 112 9.69 -12.49 17.73
CA THR A 112 8.94 -11.42 18.21
C THR A 112 7.54 -11.58 17.89
N THR A 113 6.76 -10.78 18.43
CA THR A 113 5.43 -10.85 18.16
C THR A 113 5.10 -10.19 16.94
N GLN A 114 5.86 -10.04 16.08
CA GLN A 114 5.53 -9.54 14.85
C GLN A 114 4.46 -10.23 14.37
N SER A 115 3.48 -9.90 14.53
CA SER A 115 2.39 -10.43 14.04
C SER A 115 2.43 -10.94 12.83
N GLY A 116 2.25 -11.04 12.28
CA GLY A 116 2.25 -11.40 11.12
C GLY A 116 2.14 -12.74 10.79
N VAL A 117 1.14 -13.27 10.65
CA VAL A 117 0.94 -14.57 10.10
C VAL A 117 0.69 -14.48 8.61
N GLY A 118 1.08 -13.37 7.96
CA GLY A 118 0.96 -13.29 6.51
C GLY A 118 -0.45 -13.03 6.02
N ILE A 119 -1.31 -12.44 6.84
CA ILE A 119 -2.67 -12.17 6.42
C ILE A 119 -2.81 -10.81 5.77
N GLY A 120 -2.04 -9.83 6.21
CA GLY A 120 -2.21 -8.45 5.73
C GLY A 120 -2.08 -8.30 4.23
N LEU A 121 -0.99 -8.81 3.66
CA LEU A 121 -0.78 -8.64 2.22
C LEU A 121 -1.79 -9.44 1.40
N SER A 122 -2.28 -10.57 1.91
CA SER A 122 -3.33 -11.30 1.19
C SER A 122 -4.64 -10.52 1.20
N ILE A 123 -4.95 -9.81 2.26
CA ILE A 123 -6.13 -8.96 2.31
C ILE A 123 -5.96 -7.80 1.32
N LEU A 124 -4.77 -7.20 1.29
CA LEU A 124 -4.48 -6.15 0.33
C LEU A 124 -4.73 -6.66 -1.09
N TYR A 125 -4.27 -7.87 -1.40
CA TYR A 125 -4.45 -8.40 -2.73
C TYR A 125 -5.93 -8.60 -3.07
N GLN A 126 -6.75 -8.99 -2.10
CA GLN A 126 -8.18 -9.12 -2.32
C GLN A 126 -8.80 -7.77 -2.65
N ILE A 127 -8.37 -6.70 -1.98
CA ILE A 127 -8.86 -5.36 -2.27
C ILE A 127 -8.43 -4.94 -3.67
N VAL A 128 -7.17 -5.21 -4.02
CA VAL A 128 -6.65 -4.87 -5.33
C VAL A 128 -7.51 -5.51 -6.43
N GLU A 129 -7.84 -6.78 -6.26
CA GLU A 129 -8.63 -7.45 -7.28
C GLU A 129 -10.07 -6.98 -7.29
N ALA A 130 -10.66 -6.73 -6.14
CA ALA A 130 -12.05 -6.31 -6.07
C ALA A 130 -12.30 -4.98 -6.78
N TYR A 131 -11.32 -4.09 -6.76
CA TYR A 131 -11.47 -2.76 -7.35
C TYR A 131 -10.71 -2.61 -8.66
N ARG A 132 -10.21 -3.73 -9.21
CA ARG A 132 -9.48 -3.71 -10.48
C ARG A 132 -8.28 -2.79 -10.42
N CYS A 133 -7.65 -2.73 -9.26
CA CYS A 133 -6.41 -2.00 -9.09
C CYS A 133 -5.27 -2.89 -9.56
N ARG A 134 -4.07 -2.36 -9.53
CA ARG A 134 -2.87 -3.11 -9.87
C ARG A 134 -1.84 -2.80 -8.80
N ILE A 135 -1.03 -3.76 -8.40
CA ILE A 135 0.00 -3.54 -7.43
C ILE A 135 1.30 -4.16 -7.91
N ASP A 136 2.38 -3.39 -7.82
CA ASP A 136 3.72 -3.86 -8.14
C ASP A 136 4.58 -3.71 -6.90
N VAL A 137 5.58 -4.57 -6.77
CA VAL A 137 6.52 -4.48 -5.67
C VAL A 137 7.93 -4.51 -6.23
N SER A 138 8.78 -3.62 -5.73
CA SER A 138 10.19 -3.57 -6.07
C SER A 138 10.96 -3.64 -4.78
N SER A 139 11.95 -4.50 -4.69
CA SER A 139 12.70 -4.66 -3.45
C SER A 139 14.11 -5.13 -3.74
N GLU A 140 15.01 -4.74 -2.86
CA GLU A 140 16.39 -5.17 -2.91
C GLU A 140 16.84 -5.42 -1.48
N LEU A 141 17.39 -6.59 -1.21
CA LEU A 141 17.82 -6.93 0.12
C LEU A 141 18.86 -5.94 0.60
N GLY A 142 18.71 -5.49 1.82
CA GLY A 142 19.64 -4.54 2.41
C GLY A 142 19.39 -3.09 2.01
N VAL A 143 18.46 -2.84 1.10
CA VAL A 143 18.18 -1.50 0.60
C VAL A 143 16.79 -1.05 0.97
N GLY A 144 15.79 -1.85 0.68
CA GLY A 144 14.40 -1.50 1.03
C GLY A 144 13.40 -2.05 0.05
N THR A 145 12.15 -1.62 0.22
CA THR A 145 11.02 -2.11 -0.56
C THR A 145 10.11 -0.96 -0.93
N ARG A 146 9.55 -1.02 -2.13
CA ARG A 146 8.55 -0.06 -2.56
C ARG A 146 7.36 -0.81 -3.15
N PHE A 147 6.17 -0.47 -2.68
CA PHE A 147 4.94 -0.98 -3.27
C PHE A 147 4.29 0.15 -4.07
N ASP A 148 3.86 -0.15 -5.28
CA ASP A 148 3.18 0.79 -6.17
C ASP A 148 1.76 0.31 -6.36
N LEU A 149 0.80 1.07 -5.91
CA LEU A 149 -0.62 0.74 -6.02
C LEU A 149 -1.26 1.68 -7.03
N TYR A 150 -1.85 1.11 -8.09
CA TYR A 150 -2.49 1.89 -9.15
C TYR A 150 -4.00 1.71 -9.04
N ILE A 151 -4.72 2.81 -8.94
CA ILE A 151 -6.16 2.79 -8.72
C ILE A 151 -6.84 3.57 -9.84
N PRO A 152 -7.82 2.98 -10.53
CA PRO A 152 -8.51 3.69 -11.62
C PRO A 152 -9.21 4.95 -11.11
N PHE A 153 -9.30 5.97 -11.95
CA PHE A 153 -10.10 7.13 -11.64
C PHE A 153 -11.58 6.78 -11.73
N ALA A 154 -12.37 7.40 -10.89
CA ALA A 154 -13.82 7.16 -10.89
C ALA A 154 -14.48 7.71 -12.14
N ASP A 155 -13.94 8.78 -12.71
CA ASP A 155 -14.54 9.40 -13.88
C ASP A 155 -13.94 8.84 -15.18
N GLY A 156 -13.28 7.72 -15.09
CA GLY A 156 -12.71 7.10 -16.27
C GLY A 156 -13.81 6.60 -17.13
N GLU A 157 -13.53 6.56 -18.36
CA GLU A 157 -14.49 6.16 -19.26
C GLU A 157 -14.89 4.89 -19.17
N THR A 158 -14.85 4.46 -19.05
CA THR A 158 -15.09 3.37 -18.99
C THR A 158 -15.88 2.78 -18.49
N THR A 159 -15.96 2.84 -18.46
CA THR A 159 -16.46 2.29 -18.11
C THR A 159 -17.08 1.52 -18.27
N THR A 160 -17.15 1.35 -18.73
CA THR A 160 -17.63 0.67 -18.95
C THR A 160 -18.16 -0.22 -18.71
N PRO A 161 -18.39 -0.35 -18.83
CA PRO A 161 -18.86 -1.12 -18.78
C PRO A 161 -19.35 -1.97 -18.48
N GLN A 162 -19.22 -2.01 -18.50
CA GLN A 162 -19.58 -2.68 -18.32
C GLN A 162 -20.16 -3.50 -18.13
N LEU A 163 -20.13 -3.41 -18.37
CA LEU A 163 -20.61 -3.97 -18.27
C LEU A 163 -21.35 -4.77 -18.24
N GLU A 164 -21.48 -4.79 -18.41
CA GLU A 164 -22.09 -5.34 -18.41
C GLU A 164 -22.48 -6.25 -18.33
N LEU A 165 -22.36 -6.41 -18.58
CA LEU A 165 -22.69 -7.19 -18.59
C LEU A 165 -23.20 -7.80 -18.46
#